data_61d09c6ad4c7e74cc3f04e0401659fd2
#
_entry.id   61d09c6ad4c7e74cc3f04e0401659fd2
#
_cell.length_a   1.000
_cell.length_b   1.000
_cell.length_c   1.000
_cell.angle_alpha   90.00
_cell.angle_beta   90.00
_cell.angle_gamma   90.00
#
_symmetry.space_group_name_H-M   'P 1'
#
loop_
_entity.id
_entity.type
_entity.pdbx_description
1 polymer ?
#
loop_
_entity_poly.entity_id
_entity_poly.type
_entity_poly.pdbx_seq_one_letter_code
_entity_poly.pdbx_strand_id
1 'polypeptide(L)'
;VRCLITFGLTALAVWQNEQQSNSEGRGAMKKDIEQLKQLENQVLWLACWMIHNANHLRKKDEGDVKVGGHQASSASIVSIMTALYFHVLKPEDRVAVKPHASPVFHAIQYLMGNQSQEKMKNFRGFGGVQSYPSRTKDIDDVDFSTGSVGLGVGITAFASMIQDYLQAKKWAKDKPMGRMISLIGDAEMDEGNIFECLQEGWKHDLRNVWWIIDYNRQSLDGVIKEGLWERLETIFKAFGWEVVRIKHGSLQRAAFAEPGGDKLRDWIDSCPNQLYSALTFQGGAAWRKRLLDEIGDQGDVTALIEKRSDDELSELMNNRGCQCMETLVDAFESIAHDKPTMFLSYTIKGWGTPLAGHKDNHAGLMTPAQMEIFRNNVGVEIGNEWEKFGAIADQKKTQAFLDKVPFFSKGTRRYEAEAVPVGEHVKLTDRMQSTQAGFGKILDSIAKRDDKLAERIITTSPDVTV
;
A
#
# COMPACT_ATOMS: atom_id res chain seq x y z
N VAL A 1 21.83 -30.87 -22.83
CA VAL A 1 21.10 -31.23 -21.58
C VAL A 1 22.00 -31.24 -20.36
N ARG A 2 23.32 -31.52 -20.48
CA ARG A 2 24.24 -31.46 -19.33
C ARG A 2 24.77 -30.05 -18.97
N CYS A 3 24.64 -29.05 -19.81
CA CYS A 3 25.11 -27.69 -19.54
C CYS A 3 24.10 -26.82 -18.74
N LEU A 4 22.82 -27.18 -18.73
CA LEU A 4 21.78 -26.42 -18.02
C LEU A 4 21.67 -26.73 -16.52
N ILE A 5 22.14 -27.89 -16.09
CA ILE A 5 22.07 -28.33 -14.68
C ILE A 5 23.21 -27.72 -13.84
N THR A 6 24.34 -27.39 -14.45
CA THR A 6 25.49 -26.81 -13.74
C THR A 6 25.32 -25.32 -13.47
N PHE A 7 24.55 -24.60 -14.29
CA PHE A 7 24.24 -23.17 -14.07
C PHE A 7 23.23 -22.94 -12.93
N GLY A 8 22.29 -23.85 -12.73
CA GLY A 8 21.30 -23.75 -11.67
C GLY A 8 21.87 -23.93 -10.26
N LEU A 9 22.84 -24.85 -10.11
CA LEU A 9 23.45 -25.16 -8.80
C LEU A 9 24.46 -24.10 -8.34
N THR A 10 25.19 -23.46 -9.26
CA THR A 10 26.10 -22.34 -8.94
C THR A 10 25.35 -21.06 -8.61
N ALA A 11 24.23 -20.77 -9.28
CA ALA A 11 23.38 -19.64 -8.97
C ALA A 11 22.71 -19.78 -7.59
N LEU A 12 22.27 -20.98 -7.24
CA LEU A 12 21.66 -21.27 -5.93
C LEU A 12 22.69 -21.16 -4.78
N ALA A 13 23.92 -21.63 -5.00
CA ALA A 13 25.00 -21.55 -4.00
C ALA A 13 25.52 -20.12 -3.81
N VAL A 14 25.60 -19.33 -4.87
CA VAL A 14 25.95 -17.90 -4.80
C VAL A 14 24.84 -17.13 -4.09
N TRP A 15 23.57 -17.42 -4.40
CA TRP A 15 22.42 -16.82 -3.74
C TRP A 15 22.33 -17.16 -2.25
N GLN A 16 22.61 -18.43 -1.87
CA GLN A 16 22.62 -18.86 -0.48
C GLN A 16 23.78 -18.23 0.32
N ASN A 17 24.97 -18.10 -0.28
CA ASN A 17 26.13 -17.44 0.34
C ASN A 17 25.92 -15.92 0.46
N GLU A 18 25.28 -15.26 -0.51
CA GLU A 18 24.90 -13.84 -0.41
C GLU A 18 23.79 -13.59 0.64
N GLN A 19 22.87 -14.52 0.83
CA GLN A 19 21.89 -14.46 1.90
C GLN A 19 22.54 -14.65 3.29
N GLN A 20 23.51 -15.56 3.43
CA GLN A 20 24.24 -15.75 4.69
C GLN A 20 25.16 -14.58 5.03
N SER A 21 25.92 -14.05 4.08
CA SER A 21 26.77 -12.86 4.29
C SER A 21 25.94 -11.57 4.51
N ASN A 22 24.75 -11.50 3.93
CA ASN A 22 23.80 -10.39 4.14
C ASN A 22 23.03 -10.49 5.45
N SER A 23 22.92 -11.66 6.08
CA SER A 23 22.29 -11.83 7.40
C SER A 23 23.22 -11.40 8.55
N GLU A 24 24.52 -11.51 8.38
CA GLU A 24 25.51 -11.16 9.40
C GLU A 24 25.91 -9.66 9.41
N GLY A 25 25.66 -8.95 8.31
CA GLY A 25 26.00 -7.51 8.16
C GLY A 25 24.85 -6.51 8.35
N ARG A 26 23.62 -6.99 8.49
CA ARG A 26 22.45 -6.13 8.68
C ARG A 26 21.97 -6.21 10.12
N GLY A 27 22.36 -5.26 10.92
CA GLY A 27 21.62 -4.97 12.15
C GLY A 27 20.15 -4.69 11.76
N ALA A 28 19.30 -5.73 11.80
CA ALA A 28 17.88 -5.57 11.63
C ALA A 28 17.42 -4.48 12.60
N MET A 29 16.72 -3.47 12.09
CA MET A 29 16.14 -2.44 12.94
C MET A 29 15.22 -3.14 13.93
N LYS A 30 15.52 -3.01 15.25
CA LYS A 30 14.68 -3.60 16.29
C LYS A 30 13.25 -3.16 16.07
N LYS A 31 12.30 -4.09 16.05
CA LYS A 31 10.87 -3.80 15.99
C LYS A 31 10.51 -2.86 17.14
N ASP A 32 10.25 -1.61 16.83
CA ASP A 32 9.73 -0.67 17.80
C ASP A 32 8.23 -0.45 17.51
N ILE A 33 7.44 -1.44 17.87
CA ILE A 33 5.98 -1.46 17.62
C ILE A 33 5.31 -0.24 18.25
N GLU A 34 5.77 0.19 19.40
CA GLU A 34 5.20 1.36 20.08
C GLU A 34 5.44 2.65 19.29
N GLN A 35 6.65 2.83 18.74
CA GLN A 35 6.91 3.99 17.86
C GLN A 35 6.11 3.93 16.57
N LEU A 36 5.93 2.74 15.99
CA LEU A 36 5.10 2.57 14.79
C LEU A 36 3.64 2.92 15.08
N LYS A 37 3.08 2.53 16.24
CA LYS A 37 1.71 2.89 16.64
C LYS A 37 1.55 4.41 16.85
N GLN A 38 2.54 5.07 17.47
CA GLN A 38 2.51 6.53 17.62
C GLN A 38 2.58 7.24 16.27
N LEU A 39 3.43 6.77 15.36
CA LEU A 39 3.52 7.30 14.00
C LEU A 39 2.24 7.04 13.21
N GLU A 40 1.62 5.88 13.35
CA GLU A 40 0.33 5.55 12.73
C GLU A 40 -0.75 6.56 13.11
N ASN A 41 -0.90 6.87 14.40
CA ASN A 41 -1.85 7.87 14.88
C ASN A 41 -1.55 9.27 14.32
N GLN A 42 -0.29 9.67 14.29
CA GLN A 42 0.12 10.96 13.74
C GLN A 42 -0.13 11.04 12.22
N VAL A 43 0.19 10.00 11.48
CA VAL A 43 -0.08 9.91 10.03
C VAL A 43 -1.58 9.96 9.75
N LEU A 44 -2.38 9.20 10.50
CA LEU A 44 -3.83 9.18 10.38
C LEU A 44 -4.42 10.57 10.65
N TRP A 45 -3.96 11.24 11.73
CA TRP A 45 -4.36 12.59 12.04
C TRP A 45 -4.09 13.56 10.88
N LEU A 46 -2.84 13.65 10.43
CA LEU A 46 -2.44 14.57 9.36
C LEU A 46 -3.19 14.31 8.05
N ALA A 47 -3.40 13.05 7.68
CA ALA A 47 -4.14 12.67 6.49
C ALA A 47 -5.61 13.12 6.55
N CYS A 48 -6.26 12.90 7.69
CA CYS A 48 -7.65 13.34 7.89
C CYS A 48 -7.77 14.85 8.01
N TRP A 49 -6.82 15.49 8.71
CA TRP A 49 -6.80 16.94 8.89
C TRP A 49 -6.60 17.70 7.59
N MET A 50 -5.72 17.21 6.72
CA MET A 50 -5.51 17.78 5.37
C MET A 50 -6.80 17.85 4.57
N ILE A 51 -7.60 16.77 4.58
CA ILE A 51 -8.89 16.70 3.90
C ILE A 51 -9.90 17.63 4.60
N HIS A 52 -9.93 17.63 5.92
CA HIS A 52 -10.82 18.50 6.70
C HIS A 52 -10.54 19.98 6.45
N ASN A 53 -9.28 20.40 6.48
CA ASN A 53 -8.87 21.75 6.19
C ASN A 53 -9.32 22.20 4.81
N ALA A 54 -9.14 21.38 3.77
CA ALA A 54 -9.53 21.71 2.41
C ALA A 54 -11.04 21.89 2.23
N ASN A 55 -11.84 21.20 3.05
CA ASN A 55 -13.31 21.24 2.92
C ASN A 55 -13.99 22.25 3.84
N HIS A 56 -13.43 22.50 5.04
CA HIS A 56 -14.11 23.28 6.09
C HIS A 56 -13.38 24.55 6.52
N LEU A 57 -12.04 24.62 6.40
CA LEU A 57 -11.27 25.73 6.95
C LEU A 57 -10.64 26.63 5.88
N ARG A 58 -10.19 26.06 4.76
CA ARG A 58 -9.62 26.83 3.66
C ARG A 58 -10.69 27.74 3.04
N LYS A 59 -10.34 29.02 2.86
CA LYS A 59 -11.21 29.98 2.18
C LYS A 59 -11.55 29.47 0.78
N LYS A 60 -12.80 29.64 0.40
CA LYS A 60 -13.35 29.30 -0.91
C LYS A 60 -13.95 30.53 -1.50
N ASP A 61 -13.93 30.63 -2.82
CA ASP A 61 -14.66 31.67 -3.54
C ASP A 61 -16.16 31.33 -3.60
N GLU A 62 -16.99 32.35 -3.81
CA GLU A 62 -18.42 32.14 -3.95
C GLU A 62 -18.73 31.29 -5.17
N GLY A 63 -19.44 30.18 -4.95
CA GLY A 63 -19.75 29.18 -5.98
C GLY A 63 -18.78 28.00 -6.06
N ASP A 64 -17.71 27.98 -5.26
CA ASP A 64 -16.79 26.84 -5.20
C ASP A 64 -17.50 25.59 -4.70
N VAL A 65 -17.25 24.50 -5.41
CA VAL A 65 -17.77 23.17 -5.03
C VAL A 65 -16.95 22.55 -3.89
N LYS A 66 -17.50 21.50 -3.27
CA LYS A 66 -16.81 20.69 -2.28
C LYS A 66 -15.50 20.16 -2.85
N VAL A 67 -14.39 20.31 -2.12
CA VAL A 67 -13.06 19.79 -2.53
C VAL A 67 -13.04 18.27 -2.54
N GLY A 68 -13.74 17.65 -1.59
CA GLY A 68 -13.80 16.21 -1.44
C GLY A 68 -12.54 15.64 -0.80
N GLY A 69 -12.39 14.33 -0.92
CA GLY A 69 -11.32 13.51 -0.31
C GLY A 69 -11.91 12.23 0.23
N HIS A 70 -11.03 11.31 0.69
CA HIS A 70 -11.41 9.97 1.11
C HIS A 70 -10.78 9.65 2.46
N GLN A 71 -11.33 10.26 3.56
CA GLN A 71 -10.82 10.04 4.92
C GLN A 71 -10.86 8.57 5.32
N ALA A 72 -11.96 7.88 5.06
CA ALA A 72 -12.10 6.47 5.43
C ALA A 72 -11.19 5.53 4.62
N SER A 73 -10.96 5.81 3.33
CA SER A 73 -10.01 5.02 2.52
C SER A 73 -8.55 5.28 2.93
N SER A 74 -8.23 6.48 3.38
CA SER A 74 -6.93 6.79 3.98
C SER A 74 -6.75 6.05 5.30
N ALA A 75 -7.75 6.10 6.17
CA ALA A 75 -7.73 5.42 7.47
C ALA A 75 -7.59 3.89 7.35
N SER A 76 -8.21 3.28 6.34
CA SER A 76 -8.15 1.84 6.10
C SER A 76 -6.73 1.31 5.88
N ILE A 77 -5.89 2.08 5.19
CA ILE A 77 -4.55 1.64 4.77
C ILE A 77 -3.41 2.23 5.62
N VAL A 78 -3.73 3.08 6.60
CA VAL A 78 -2.70 3.80 7.37
C VAL A 78 -1.72 2.88 8.06
N SER A 79 -2.20 1.80 8.71
CA SER A 79 -1.35 0.81 9.39
C SER A 79 -0.37 0.14 8.43
N ILE A 80 -0.88 -0.29 7.26
CA ILE A 80 -0.08 -0.91 6.20
C ILE A 80 1.03 0.03 5.73
N MET A 81 0.69 1.28 5.41
CA MET A 81 1.68 2.25 4.94
C MET A 81 2.67 2.66 6.02
N THR A 82 2.23 2.77 7.27
CA THR A 82 3.12 3.04 8.41
C THR A 82 4.14 1.92 8.59
N ALA A 83 3.71 0.67 8.62
CA ALA A 83 4.61 -0.48 8.71
C ALA A 83 5.59 -0.54 7.53
N LEU A 84 5.09 -0.35 6.31
CA LEU A 84 5.94 -0.37 5.11
C LEU A 84 6.99 0.73 5.16
N TYR A 85 6.59 1.99 5.23
CA TYR A 85 7.51 3.12 5.05
C TYR A 85 8.48 3.31 6.21
N PHE A 86 8.07 3.03 7.46
CA PHE A 86 8.91 3.26 8.61
C PHE A 86 9.68 2.03 9.09
N HIS A 87 9.39 0.83 8.55
CA HIS A 87 10.08 -0.38 9.02
C HIS A 87 10.52 -1.33 7.90
N VAL A 88 9.66 -1.61 6.91
CA VAL A 88 9.84 -2.76 5.98
C VAL A 88 10.60 -2.39 4.72
N LEU A 89 10.37 -1.17 4.17
CA LEU A 89 10.93 -0.75 2.90
C LEU A 89 12.44 -0.51 2.97
N LYS A 90 13.10 -0.86 1.87
CA LYS A 90 14.52 -0.57 1.62
C LYS A 90 14.66 0.55 0.60
N PRO A 91 15.81 1.24 0.53
CA PRO A 91 16.00 2.34 -0.41
C PRO A 91 15.79 1.97 -1.88
N GLU A 92 16.05 0.71 -2.23
CA GLU A 92 15.87 0.17 -3.58
C GLU A 92 14.41 -0.14 -3.93
N ASP A 93 13.53 -0.30 -2.96
CA ASP A 93 12.11 -0.61 -3.20
C ASP A 93 11.37 0.55 -3.86
N ARG A 94 10.34 0.23 -4.63
CA ARG A 94 9.47 1.20 -5.32
C ARG A 94 8.03 0.90 -5.03
N VAL A 95 7.24 1.94 -4.74
CA VAL A 95 5.85 1.81 -4.29
C VAL A 95 4.89 2.56 -5.22
N ALA A 96 3.94 1.85 -5.77
CA ALA A 96 2.75 2.42 -6.39
C ALA A 96 1.67 2.59 -5.31
N VAL A 97 1.45 3.82 -4.90
CA VAL A 97 0.50 4.14 -3.82
C VAL A 97 -0.93 4.08 -4.36
N LYS A 98 -1.82 3.40 -3.65
CA LYS A 98 -3.25 3.39 -3.93
C LYS A 98 -3.78 4.84 -4.07
N PRO A 99 -4.56 5.16 -5.12
CA PRO A 99 -4.98 6.54 -5.40
C PRO A 99 -5.57 7.28 -4.20
N HIS A 100 -6.52 6.67 -3.51
CA HIS A 100 -7.21 7.29 -2.37
C HIS A 100 -6.37 7.37 -1.08
N ALA A 101 -5.17 6.80 -1.07
CA ALA A 101 -4.22 6.86 0.05
C ALA A 101 -3.20 8.01 -0.10
N SER A 102 -3.34 8.88 -1.08
CA SER A 102 -2.43 10.03 -1.24
C SER A 102 -2.28 10.87 0.02
N PRO A 103 -3.32 11.17 0.82
CA PRO A 103 -3.15 11.92 2.06
C PRO A 103 -2.23 11.23 3.08
N VAL A 104 -2.29 9.89 3.16
CA VAL A 104 -1.39 9.11 4.02
C VAL A 104 0.04 9.20 3.52
N PHE A 105 0.25 9.07 2.21
CA PHE A 105 1.56 9.21 1.60
C PHE A 105 2.16 10.60 1.85
N HIS A 106 1.43 11.67 1.61
CA HIS A 106 1.90 13.03 1.86
C HIS A 106 2.19 13.28 3.34
N ALA A 107 1.40 12.72 4.26
CA ALA A 107 1.65 12.79 5.69
C ALA A 107 2.96 12.08 6.08
N ILE A 108 3.23 10.89 5.55
CA ILE A 108 4.50 10.17 5.76
C ILE A 108 5.67 11.00 5.23
N GLN A 109 5.57 11.53 4.01
CA GLN A 109 6.61 12.36 3.41
C GLN A 109 6.86 13.65 4.21
N TYR A 110 5.81 14.23 4.78
CA TYR A 110 5.94 15.39 5.68
C TYR A 110 6.69 15.04 6.96
N LEU A 111 6.41 13.91 7.59
CA LEU A 111 7.16 13.42 8.75
C LEU A 111 8.65 13.19 8.43
N MET A 112 8.95 12.81 7.20
CA MET A 112 10.34 12.61 6.74
C MET A 112 11.02 13.88 6.20
N GLY A 113 10.28 15.01 6.15
CA GLY A 113 10.83 16.28 5.68
C GLY A 113 10.85 16.46 4.16
N ASN A 114 10.23 15.54 3.40
CA ASN A 114 10.15 15.59 1.93
C ASN A 114 8.91 16.34 1.43
N GLN A 115 8.02 16.75 2.31
CA GLN A 115 6.82 17.50 1.99
C GLN A 115 6.69 18.72 2.90
N SER A 116 6.05 19.80 2.45
CA SER A 116 5.85 21.01 3.21
C SER A 116 4.44 21.15 3.76
N GLN A 117 4.33 21.76 4.95
CA GLN A 117 3.05 22.08 5.56
C GLN A 117 2.18 22.97 4.65
N GLU A 118 2.79 23.94 3.96
CA GLU A 118 2.10 24.85 3.06
C GLU A 118 1.40 24.10 1.93
N LYS A 119 2.10 23.16 1.29
CA LYS A 119 1.52 22.36 0.22
C LYS A 119 0.43 21.43 0.72
N MET A 120 0.58 20.85 1.92
CA MET A 120 -0.46 20.04 2.55
C MET A 120 -1.73 20.87 2.88
N LYS A 121 -1.56 22.10 3.40
CA LYS A 121 -2.68 23.03 3.62
C LYS A 121 -3.44 23.35 2.33
N ASN A 122 -2.75 23.29 1.20
CA ASN A 122 -3.34 23.51 -0.12
C ASN A 122 -3.70 22.22 -0.86
N PHE A 123 -4.06 21.16 -0.14
CA PHE A 123 -4.50 19.88 -0.73
C PHE A 123 -5.56 20.07 -1.81
N ARG A 124 -5.36 19.48 -2.99
CA ARG A 124 -6.21 19.63 -4.19
C ARG A 124 -6.35 21.06 -4.70
N GLY A 125 -5.54 22.01 -4.22
CA GLY A 125 -5.44 23.36 -4.75
C GLY A 125 -4.30 23.46 -5.77
N PHE A 126 -4.32 24.54 -6.55
CA PHE A 126 -3.23 24.80 -7.50
C PHE A 126 -1.89 24.96 -6.75
N GLY A 127 -0.89 24.21 -7.17
CA GLY A 127 0.44 24.19 -6.52
C GLY A 127 0.49 23.47 -5.17
N GLY A 128 -0.62 22.92 -4.66
CA GLY A 128 -0.66 22.06 -3.47
C GLY A 128 -0.39 20.60 -3.78
N VAL A 129 -0.48 19.74 -2.75
CA VAL A 129 -0.33 18.29 -2.91
C VAL A 129 -1.47 17.72 -3.73
N GLN A 130 -1.14 16.73 -4.57
CA GLN A 130 -2.07 16.17 -5.53
C GLN A 130 -3.08 15.21 -4.87
N SER A 131 -4.26 15.09 -5.49
CA SER A 131 -5.27 14.07 -5.09
C SER A 131 -4.74 12.66 -5.18
N TYR A 132 -3.83 12.43 -6.12
CA TYR A 132 -3.17 11.18 -6.43
C TYR A 132 -1.69 11.45 -6.59
N PRO A 133 -0.80 10.64 -6.00
CA PRO A 133 0.62 10.91 -6.06
C PRO A 133 1.12 11.09 -7.49
N SER A 134 1.83 12.17 -7.73
CA SER A 134 2.32 12.54 -9.06
C SER A 134 3.80 12.81 -9.05
N ARG A 135 4.56 11.99 -9.77
CA ARG A 135 6.01 12.12 -9.89
C ARG A 135 6.48 13.44 -10.51
N THR A 136 5.61 14.10 -11.24
CA THR A 136 5.93 15.35 -11.97
C THR A 136 5.39 16.61 -11.32
N LYS A 137 4.45 16.50 -10.40
CA LYS A 137 3.75 17.65 -9.79
C LYS A 137 4.00 17.78 -8.29
N ASP A 138 4.15 16.65 -7.60
CA ASP A 138 4.45 16.64 -6.18
C ASP A 138 5.95 16.84 -5.95
N ILE A 139 6.30 17.44 -4.82
CA ILE A 139 7.70 17.59 -4.36
C ILE A 139 8.20 16.36 -3.62
N ASP A 140 7.29 15.51 -3.15
CA ASP A 140 7.56 14.25 -2.49
C ASP A 140 8.30 13.28 -3.40
N ASP A 141 8.96 12.29 -2.80
CA ASP A 141 9.65 11.24 -3.53
C ASP A 141 8.68 10.15 -4.03
N VAL A 142 7.84 10.53 -4.99
CA VAL A 142 6.86 9.63 -5.63
C VAL A 142 7.56 8.69 -6.60
N ASP A 143 7.48 7.37 -6.37
CA ASP A 143 8.07 6.38 -7.26
C ASP A 143 7.26 6.22 -8.56
N PHE A 144 5.95 6.05 -8.44
CA PHE A 144 5.03 5.90 -9.57
C PHE A 144 3.86 6.88 -9.44
N SER A 145 3.55 7.58 -10.51
CA SER A 145 2.30 8.34 -10.59
C SER A 145 1.13 7.37 -10.66
N THR A 146 0.18 7.52 -9.77
CA THR A 146 -1.05 6.72 -9.75
C THR A 146 -2.27 7.63 -9.88
N GLY A 147 -3.44 7.06 -10.12
CA GLY A 147 -4.69 7.84 -10.28
C GLY A 147 -5.77 7.03 -10.96
N SER A 148 -5.43 6.34 -12.04
CA SER A 148 -6.32 5.36 -12.66
C SER A 148 -6.31 4.07 -11.85
N VAL A 149 -7.47 3.54 -11.58
CA VAL A 149 -7.68 2.29 -10.82
C VAL A 149 -7.02 1.12 -11.55
N GLY A 150 -6.29 0.26 -10.84
CA GLY A 150 -5.55 -0.87 -11.40
C GLY A 150 -4.21 -0.53 -12.08
N LEU A 151 -3.96 0.75 -12.41
CA LEU A 151 -2.73 1.13 -13.11
C LEU A 151 -1.46 0.87 -12.30
N GLY A 152 -1.50 1.09 -10.98
CA GLY A 152 -0.37 0.84 -10.09
C GLY A 152 0.11 -0.61 -10.13
N VAL A 153 -0.82 -1.54 -10.32
CA VAL A 153 -0.56 -2.98 -10.46
C VAL A 153 0.25 -3.26 -11.73
N GLY A 154 -0.25 -2.79 -12.88
CA GLY A 154 0.44 -2.95 -14.16
C GLY A 154 1.82 -2.33 -14.15
N ILE A 155 1.95 -1.10 -13.65
CA ILE A 155 3.25 -0.41 -13.58
C ILE A 155 4.26 -1.19 -12.74
N THR A 156 3.88 -1.74 -11.60
CA THR A 156 4.81 -2.50 -10.74
C THR A 156 5.24 -3.81 -11.37
N ALA A 157 4.34 -4.51 -12.07
CA ALA A 157 4.68 -5.72 -12.81
C ALA A 157 5.72 -5.43 -13.91
N PHE A 158 5.44 -4.46 -14.77
CA PHE A 158 6.36 -4.09 -15.84
C PHE A 158 7.66 -3.46 -15.33
N ALA A 159 7.64 -2.70 -14.25
CA ALA A 159 8.85 -2.16 -13.63
C ALA A 159 9.78 -3.28 -13.11
N SER A 160 9.21 -4.37 -12.58
CA SER A 160 10.00 -5.53 -12.18
C SER A 160 10.63 -6.23 -13.40
N MET A 161 9.91 -6.41 -14.48
CA MET A 161 10.45 -6.97 -15.72
C MET A 161 11.58 -6.10 -16.31
N ILE A 162 11.42 -4.78 -16.26
CA ILE A 162 12.48 -3.83 -16.66
C ILE A 162 13.69 -3.93 -15.74
N GLN A 163 13.50 -4.09 -14.45
CA GLN A 163 14.59 -4.30 -13.50
C GLN A 163 15.42 -5.55 -13.87
N ASP A 164 14.76 -6.67 -14.17
CA ASP A 164 15.41 -7.89 -14.62
C ASP A 164 16.15 -7.69 -15.96
N TYR A 165 15.54 -6.97 -16.90
CA TYR A 165 16.19 -6.63 -18.17
C TYR A 165 17.47 -5.79 -17.96
N LEU A 166 17.44 -4.79 -17.07
CA LEU A 166 18.62 -3.96 -16.77
C LEU A 166 19.74 -4.78 -16.12
N GLN A 167 19.40 -5.75 -15.27
CA GLN A 167 20.38 -6.69 -14.70
C GLN A 167 20.97 -7.60 -15.77
N ALA A 168 20.15 -8.19 -16.64
CA ALA A 168 20.60 -9.05 -17.75
C ALA A 168 21.54 -8.30 -18.71
N LYS A 169 21.27 -7.02 -18.99
CA LYS A 169 22.15 -6.13 -19.76
C LYS A 169 23.40 -5.65 -19.02
N LYS A 170 23.51 -5.96 -17.73
CA LYS A 170 24.60 -5.50 -16.83
C LYS A 170 24.68 -3.98 -16.65
N TRP A 171 23.60 -3.27 -16.95
CA TRP A 171 23.54 -1.81 -16.77
C TRP A 171 23.25 -1.42 -15.31
N ALA A 172 22.73 -2.35 -14.52
CA ALA A 172 22.46 -2.16 -13.10
C ALA A 172 23.13 -3.22 -12.22
N LYS A 173 24.21 -3.88 -12.69
CA LYS A 173 24.88 -5.00 -11.99
C LYS A 173 25.33 -4.66 -10.56
N ASP A 174 25.69 -3.40 -10.31
CA ASP A 174 26.19 -2.92 -9.02
C ASP A 174 25.08 -2.28 -8.18
N LYS A 175 23.81 -2.40 -8.61
CA LYS A 175 22.66 -1.86 -7.90
C LYS A 175 21.85 -3.00 -7.30
N PRO A 176 21.42 -2.86 -6.03
CA PRO A 176 20.55 -3.86 -5.44
C PRO A 176 19.20 -3.90 -6.16
N MET A 177 18.64 -5.08 -6.31
CA MET A 177 17.29 -5.25 -6.81
C MET A 177 16.28 -4.93 -5.71
N GLY A 178 15.35 -4.02 -6.01
CA GLY A 178 14.27 -3.66 -5.11
C GLY A 178 12.99 -4.43 -5.41
N ARG A 179 12.09 -4.42 -4.44
CA ARG A 179 10.72 -4.90 -4.63
C ARG A 179 9.89 -3.82 -5.31
N MET A 180 9.03 -4.25 -6.24
CA MET A 180 8.01 -3.40 -6.86
C MET A 180 6.69 -3.65 -6.15
N ILE A 181 6.23 -2.69 -5.36
CA ILE A 181 5.11 -2.86 -4.42
C ILE A 181 3.92 -2.05 -4.90
N SER A 182 2.77 -2.69 -5.08
CA SER A 182 1.51 -1.99 -5.36
C SER A 182 0.58 -2.08 -4.15
N LEU A 183 0.08 -0.93 -3.71
CA LEU A 183 -1.01 -0.83 -2.75
C LEU A 183 -2.32 -0.72 -3.52
N ILE A 184 -3.26 -1.62 -3.26
CA ILE A 184 -4.44 -1.84 -4.08
C ILE A 184 -5.68 -1.80 -3.18
N GLY A 185 -6.76 -1.15 -3.63
CA GLY A 185 -8.07 -1.32 -3.00
C GLY A 185 -8.73 -2.63 -3.46
N ASP A 186 -9.55 -3.22 -2.61
CA ASP A 186 -10.28 -4.44 -2.98
C ASP A 186 -11.21 -4.23 -4.19
N ALA A 187 -11.82 -3.06 -4.32
CA ALA A 187 -12.61 -2.69 -5.50
C ALA A 187 -11.76 -2.47 -6.77
N GLU A 188 -10.46 -2.22 -6.65
CA GLU A 188 -9.56 -2.15 -7.81
C GLU A 188 -9.38 -3.52 -8.48
N MET A 189 -9.63 -4.60 -7.74
CA MET A 189 -9.57 -5.96 -8.29
C MET A 189 -10.65 -6.26 -9.34
N ASP A 190 -11.60 -5.36 -9.56
CA ASP A 190 -12.59 -5.46 -10.64
C ASP A 190 -12.00 -5.02 -12.01
N GLU A 191 -10.81 -4.41 -12.02
CA GLU A 191 -10.15 -3.96 -13.25
C GLU A 191 -9.51 -5.13 -14.02
N GLY A 192 -9.88 -5.30 -15.29
CA GLY A 192 -9.43 -6.40 -16.13
C GLY A 192 -7.90 -6.45 -16.33
N ASN A 193 -7.25 -5.29 -16.40
CA ASN A 193 -5.79 -5.19 -16.59
C ASN A 193 -4.99 -5.86 -15.45
N ILE A 194 -5.55 -6.03 -14.26
CA ILE A 194 -4.89 -6.74 -13.16
C ILE A 194 -4.72 -8.21 -13.52
N PHE A 195 -5.75 -8.84 -14.06
CA PHE A 195 -5.72 -10.25 -14.45
C PHE A 195 -4.86 -10.47 -15.72
N GLU A 196 -4.83 -9.50 -16.62
CA GLU A 196 -3.88 -9.49 -17.73
C GLU A 196 -2.44 -9.45 -17.22
N CYS A 197 -2.13 -8.60 -16.23
CA CYS A 197 -0.82 -8.53 -15.60
C CYS A 197 -0.42 -9.82 -14.85
N LEU A 198 -1.37 -10.55 -14.26
CA LEU A 198 -1.10 -11.87 -13.67
C LEU A 198 -0.62 -12.85 -14.75
N GLN A 199 -1.30 -12.87 -15.88
CA GLN A 199 -0.95 -13.76 -16.99
C GLN A 199 0.39 -13.40 -17.61
N GLU A 200 0.64 -12.10 -17.85
CA GLU A 200 1.93 -11.65 -18.37
C GLU A 200 3.06 -11.89 -17.38
N GLY A 201 2.83 -11.66 -16.09
CA GLY A 201 3.79 -11.96 -15.04
C GLY A 201 4.20 -13.44 -14.98
N TRP A 202 3.23 -14.34 -15.16
CA TRP A 202 3.52 -15.77 -15.23
C TRP A 202 4.34 -16.15 -16.48
N LYS A 203 4.04 -15.57 -17.66
CA LYS A 203 4.79 -15.81 -18.89
C LYS A 203 6.25 -15.37 -18.81
N HIS A 204 6.53 -14.36 -18.00
CA HIS A 204 7.85 -13.72 -17.91
C HIS A 204 8.55 -13.95 -16.58
N ASP A 205 8.16 -14.98 -15.81
CA ASP A 205 8.78 -15.35 -14.54
C ASP A 205 8.94 -14.16 -13.59
N LEU A 206 7.86 -13.38 -13.41
CA LEU A 206 7.84 -12.18 -12.59
C LEU A 206 8.36 -12.45 -11.18
N ARG A 207 9.25 -11.57 -10.68
CA ARG A 207 9.88 -11.67 -9.35
C ARG A 207 9.89 -10.31 -8.65
N ASN A 208 10.18 -10.34 -7.35
CA ASN A 208 10.32 -9.11 -6.54
C ASN A 208 9.10 -8.18 -6.62
N VAL A 209 7.89 -8.73 -6.71
CA VAL A 209 6.64 -7.97 -6.76
C VAL A 209 5.78 -8.32 -5.56
N TRP A 210 5.31 -7.29 -4.89
CA TRP A 210 4.33 -7.39 -3.82
C TRP A 210 3.06 -6.63 -4.19
N TRP A 211 1.93 -7.30 -4.19
CA TRP A 211 0.63 -6.67 -4.29
C TRP A 211 -0.10 -6.77 -2.96
N ILE A 212 -0.35 -5.63 -2.34
CA ILE A 212 -0.95 -5.53 -1.01
C ILE A 212 -2.37 -5.02 -1.17
N ILE A 213 -3.34 -5.91 -0.99
CA ILE A 213 -4.77 -5.61 -1.15
C ILE A 213 -5.32 -5.11 0.18
N ASP A 214 -5.71 -3.84 0.24
CA ASP A 214 -6.50 -3.26 1.33
C ASP A 214 -7.92 -3.83 1.31
N TYR A 215 -8.08 -5.02 1.90
CA TYR A 215 -9.31 -5.79 1.90
C TYR A 215 -10.24 -5.34 3.02
N ASN A 216 -10.81 -4.15 2.87
CA ASN A 216 -11.77 -3.57 3.81
C ASN A 216 -13.21 -4.02 3.57
N ARG A 217 -13.48 -4.68 2.46
CA ARG A 217 -14.76 -5.29 2.07
C ARG A 217 -15.89 -4.30 1.79
N GLN A 218 -15.56 -3.03 1.62
CA GLN A 218 -16.49 -1.95 1.27
C GLN A 218 -16.08 -1.28 -0.03
N SER A 219 -16.86 -1.49 -1.09
CA SER A 219 -16.70 -0.83 -2.39
C SER A 219 -17.75 0.25 -2.54
N LEU A 220 -17.38 1.43 -3.03
CA LEU A 220 -18.28 2.56 -3.25
C LEU A 220 -19.33 2.66 -2.11
N ASP A 221 -20.60 2.42 -2.42
CA ASP A 221 -21.72 2.47 -1.47
C ASP A 221 -22.25 1.07 -1.11
N GLY A 222 -21.46 0.04 -1.36
CA GLY A 222 -21.82 -1.35 -1.17
C GLY A 222 -20.78 -2.16 -0.40
N VAL A 223 -21.13 -3.40 -0.12
CA VAL A 223 -20.26 -4.39 0.53
C VAL A 223 -19.85 -5.43 -0.51
N ILE A 224 -18.60 -5.86 -0.47
CA ILE A 224 -18.10 -6.91 -1.33
C ILE A 224 -18.80 -8.23 -1.02
N LYS A 225 -19.13 -9.00 -2.05
CA LYS A 225 -19.74 -10.31 -1.93
C LYS A 225 -18.85 -11.26 -1.12
N GLU A 226 -19.46 -12.01 -0.21
CA GLU A 226 -18.77 -13.04 0.56
C GLU A 226 -18.06 -14.05 -0.35
N GLY A 227 -16.91 -14.56 0.10
CA GLY A 227 -16.13 -15.54 -0.64
C GLY A 227 -15.25 -14.98 -1.76
N LEU A 228 -15.24 -13.67 -1.97
CA LEU A 228 -14.33 -13.06 -2.97
C LEU A 228 -12.87 -13.39 -2.68
N TRP A 229 -12.45 -13.37 -1.42
CA TRP A 229 -11.07 -13.64 -1.03
C TRP A 229 -10.62 -15.06 -1.40
N GLU A 230 -11.50 -16.07 -1.33
CA GLU A 230 -11.20 -17.45 -1.74
C GLU A 230 -10.94 -17.54 -3.24
N ARG A 231 -11.69 -16.77 -4.01
CA ARG A 231 -11.53 -16.68 -5.47
C ARG A 231 -10.21 -16.00 -5.82
N LEU A 232 -9.90 -14.88 -5.17
CA LEU A 232 -8.63 -14.18 -5.35
C LEU A 232 -7.45 -15.08 -5.01
N GLU A 233 -7.46 -15.71 -3.84
CA GLU A 233 -6.42 -16.65 -3.44
C GLU A 233 -6.21 -17.77 -4.46
N THR A 234 -7.31 -18.36 -4.97
CA THR A 234 -7.25 -19.42 -5.97
C THR A 234 -6.61 -18.93 -7.28
N ILE A 235 -7.01 -17.75 -7.76
CA ILE A 235 -6.48 -17.16 -8.98
C ILE A 235 -4.99 -16.87 -8.85
N PHE A 236 -4.56 -16.19 -7.79
CA PHE A 236 -3.15 -15.85 -7.58
C PHE A 236 -2.27 -17.11 -7.46
N LYS A 237 -2.71 -18.11 -6.71
CA LYS A 237 -2.00 -19.40 -6.60
C LYS A 237 -1.90 -20.13 -7.94
N ALA A 238 -2.93 -20.06 -8.79
CA ALA A 238 -2.91 -20.65 -10.13
C ALA A 238 -1.85 -20.03 -11.04
N PHE A 239 -1.50 -18.75 -10.81
CA PHE A 239 -0.40 -18.06 -11.49
C PHE A 239 0.94 -18.12 -10.74
N GLY A 240 1.08 -18.99 -9.74
CA GLY A 240 2.35 -19.24 -9.04
C GLY A 240 2.71 -18.21 -7.97
N TRP A 241 1.79 -17.32 -7.59
CA TRP A 241 2.01 -16.33 -6.54
C TRP A 241 1.97 -16.95 -5.15
N GLU A 242 2.80 -16.45 -4.25
CA GLU A 242 2.60 -16.66 -2.82
C GLU A 242 1.41 -15.81 -2.34
N VAL A 243 0.59 -16.38 -1.46
CA VAL A 243 -0.58 -15.68 -0.90
C VAL A 243 -0.48 -15.67 0.61
N VAL A 244 -0.35 -14.47 1.17
CA VAL A 244 -0.30 -14.23 2.61
C VAL A 244 -1.61 -13.61 3.08
N ARG A 245 -2.34 -14.33 3.93
CA ARG A 245 -3.61 -13.86 4.49
C ARG A 245 -3.39 -13.25 5.87
N ILE A 246 -3.62 -11.94 6.01
CA ILE A 246 -3.46 -11.21 7.26
C ILE A 246 -4.86 -10.88 7.80
N LYS A 247 -5.53 -11.87 8.44
CA LYS A 247 -6.95 -11.76 8.82
C LYS A 247 -7.17 -11.38 10.27
N HIS A 248 -6.45 -11.99 11.20
CA HIS A 248 -6.66 -11.86 12.64
C HIS A 248 -5.47 -11.19 13.32
N GLY A 249 -5.72 -10.18 14.13
CA GLY A 249 -4.69 -9.53 14.95
C GLY A 249 -4.32 -10.33 16.21
N SER A 250 -3.36 -9.82 16.95
CA SER A 250 -2.83 -10.49 18.15
C SER A 250 -3.89 -10.70 19.24
N LEU A 251 -4.77 -9.71 19.47
CA LEU A 251 -5.85 -9.83 20.45
C LEU A 251 -6.87 -10.91 20.05
N GLN A 252 -7.26 -10.96 18.78
CA GLN A 252 -8.15 -12.02 18.29
C GLN A 252 -7.50 -13.39 18.43
N ARG A 253 -6.23 -13.55 18.02
CA ARG A 253 -5.51 -14.83 18.18
C ARG A 253 -5.40 -15.26 19.65
N ALA A 254 -5.14 -14.31 20.55
CA ALA A 254 -5.11 -14.60 21.98
C ALA A 254 -6.48 -15.07 22.50
N ALA A 255 -7.55 -14.39 22.11
CA ALA A 255 -8.92 -14.79 22.49
C ALA A 255 -9.32 -16.14 21.92
N PHE A 256 -8.86 -16.50 20.72
CA PHE A 256 -9.13 -17.82 20.13
C PHE A 256 -8.46 -18.99 20.88
N ALA A 257 -7.40 -18.72 21.63
CA ALA A 257 -6.73 -19.71 22.47
C ALA A 257 -7.41 -19.89 23.85
N GLU A 258 -8.40 -19.06 24.19
CA GLU A 258 -9.17 -19.17 25.43
C GLU A 258 -10.31 -20.19 25.30
N PRO A 259 -10.86 -20.72 26.41
CA PRO A 259 -12.08 -21.50 26.38
C PRO A 259 -13.21 -20.76 25.65
N GLY A 260 -13.88 -21.44 24.71
CA GLY A 260 -14.90 -20.83 23.84
C GLY A 260 -14.37 -19.99 22.68
N GLY A 261 -13.05 -19.81 22.58
CA GLY A 261 -12.43 -19.00 21.55
C GLY A 261 -12.54 -19.57 20.14
N ASP A 262 -12.65 -20.89 20.00
CA ASP A 262 -12.93 -21.57 18.72
C ASP A 262 -14.29 -21.11 18.15
N LYS A 263 -15.33 -21.02 18.98
CA LYS A 263 -16.65 -20.55 18.58
C LYS A 263 -16.65 -19.07 18.17
N LEU A 264 -15.93 -18.24 18.93
CA LEU A 264 -15.75 -16.83 18.56
C LEU A 264 -15.05 -16.70 17.20
N ARG A 265 -14.01 -17.50 16.96
CA ARG A 265 -13.30 -17.52 15.68
C ARG A 265 -14.20 -17.93 14.53
N ASP A 266 -14.95 -19.04 14.68
CA ASP A 266 -15.86 -19.55 13.66
C ASP A 266 -16.95 -18.51 13.33
N TRP A 267 -17.46 -17.83 14.37
CA TRP A 267 -18.41 -16.73 14.19
C TRP A 267 -17.81 -15.56 13.41
N ILE A 268 -16.60 -15.09 13.78
CA ILE A 268 -15.88 -14.02 13.07
C ILE A 268 -15.61 -14.40 11.62
N ASP A 269 -15.28 -15.68 11.38
CA ASP A 269 -14.91 -16.16 10.04
C ASP A 269 -16.12 -16.32 9.12
N SER A 270 -17.31 -16.56 9.68
CA SER A 270 -18.58 -16.70 8.95
C SER A 270 -19.45 -15.45 8.94
N CYS A 271 -19.11 -14.43 9.73
CA CYS A 271 -19.90 -13.21 9.85
C CYS A 271 -19.98 -12.47 8.50
N PRO A 272 -21.21 -12.17 8.01
CA PRO A 272 -21.38 -11.40 6.79
C PRO A 272 -20.68 -10.04 6.86
N ASN A 273 -20.03 -9.63 5.76
CA ASN A 273 -19.26 -8.39 5.69
C ASN A 273 -20.10 -7.15 6.09
N GLN A 274 -21.36 -7.10 5.65
CA GLN A 274 -22.28 -6.01 6.00
C GLN A 274 -22.57 -5.95 7.50
N LEU A 275 -22.80 -7.10 8.11
CA LEU A 275 -23.06 -7.19 9.54
C LEU A 275 -21.83 -6.78 10.35
N TYR A 276 -20.64 -7.28 9.95
CA TYR A 276 -19.39 -6.93 10.63
C TYR A 276 -19.13 -5.41 10.59
N SER A 277 -19.34 -4.77 9.45
CA SER A 277 -19.18 -3.32 9.29
C SER A 277 -20.20 -2.56 10.15
N ALA A 278 -21.47 -2.98 10.17
CA ALA A 278 -22.50 -2.35 10.98
C ALA A 278 -22.19 -2.44 12.48
N LEU A 279 -21.76 -3.61 12.97
CA LEU A 279 -21.39 -3.81 14.38
C LEU A 279 -20.12 -3.01 14.75
N THR A 280 -19.14 -2.91 13.83
CA THR A 280 -17.98 -2.04 14.02
C THR A 280 -18.39 -0.59 14.25
N PHE A 281 -19.35 -0.08 13.49
CA PHE A 281 -19.86 1.28 13.63
C PHE A 281 -20.68 1.47 14.91
N GLN A 282 -21.47 0.47 15.31
CA GLN A 282 -22.34 0.52 16.48
C GLN A 282 -21.58 0.36 17.81
N GLY A 283 -20.40 -0.25 17.79
CA GLY A 283 -19.52 -0.39 18.96
C GLY A 283 -19.78 -1.59 19.86
N GLY A 284 -19.13 -1.61 21.02
CA GLY A 284 -19.00 -2.78 21.90
C GLY A 284 -20.30 -3.35 22.43
N ALA A 285 -21.25 -2.52 22.83
CA ALA A 285 -22.56 -2.98 23.30
C ALA A 285 -23.33 -3.75 22.21
N ALA A 286 -23.25 -3.31 20.96
CA ALA A 286 -23.86 -4.01 19.82
C ALA A 286 -23.14 -5.34 19.54
N TRP A 287 -21.82 -5.36 19.61
CA TRP A 287 -21.02 -6.57 19.51
C TRP A 287 -21.42 -7.59 20.59
N ARG A 288 -21.47 -7.16 21.87
CA ARG A 288 -21.86 -8.02 22.98
C ARG A 288 -23.23 -8.64 22.78
N LYS A 289 -24.21 -7.78 22.52
CA LYS A 289 -25.58 -8.25 22.28
C LYS A 289 -25.63 -9.30 21.17
N ARG A 290 -25.02 -9.02 20.04
CA ARG A 290 -25.04 -9.89 18.87
C ARG A 290 -24.36 -11.24 19.13
N LEU A 291 -23.20 -11.24 19.74
CA LEU A 291 -22.44 -12.45 20.05
C LEU A 291 -23.20 -13.32 21.07
N LEU A 292 -23.73 -12.72 22.14
CA LEU A 292 -24.53 -13.49 23.12
C LEU A 292 -25.81 -14.06 22.51
N ASP A 293 -26.49 -13.31 21.64
CA ASP A 293 -27.73 -13.77 20.97
C ASP A 293 -27.47 -14.96 20.02
N GLU A 294 -26.31 -15.04 19.37
CA GLU A 294 -26.02 -16.04 18.33
C GLU A 294 -25.17 -17.22 18.78
N ILE A 295 -24.24 -17.02 19.71
CA ILE A 295 -23.32 -18.06 20.17
C ILE A 295 -23.18 -18.16 21.69
N GLY A 296 -23.94 -17.38 22.46
CA GLY A 296 -23.85 -17.37 23.93
C GLY A 296 -24.17 -18.69 24.60
N ASP A 297 -24.92 -19.58 23.96
CA ASP A 297 -25.26 -20.91 24.44
C ASP A 297 -24.19 -21.98 24.08
N GLN A 298 -23.12 -21.61 23.41
CA GLN A 298 -22.11 -22.52 22.90
C GLN A 298 -20.87 -22.66 23.83
N GLY A 299 -21.06 -23.35 24.95
CA GLY A 299 -19.96 -23.63 25.88
C GLY A 299 -19.45 -22.39 26.62
N ASP A 300 -18.14 -22.19 26.67
CA ASP A 300 -17.52 -21.13 27.48
C ASP A 300 -17.49 -19.74 26.81
N VAL A 301 -18.14 -19.56 25.65
CA VAL A 301 -18.17 -18.30 24.91
C VAL A 301 -18.74 -17.15 25.72
N THR A 302 -19.83 -17.40 26.49
CA THR A 302 -20.42 -16.38 27.35
C THR A 302 -19.40 -15.82 28.32
N ALA A 303 -18.67 -16.67 29.04
CA ALA A 303 -17.64 -16.23 29.96
C ALA A 303 -16.52 -15.43 29.27
N LEU A 304 -16.13 -15.86 28.05
CA LEU A 304 -15.15 -15.15 27.23
C LEU A 304 -15.63 -13.75 26.83
N ILE A 305 -16.93 -13.57 26.55
CA ILE A 305 -17.52 -12.28 26.16
C ILE A 305 -17.74 -11.39 27.40
N GLU A 306 -18.32 -11.94 28.46
CA GLU A 306 -18.75 -11.19 29.65
C GLU A 306 -17.60 -10.68 30.51
N LYS A 307 -16.43 -11.33 30.47
CA LYS A 307 -15.24 -10.83 31.21
C LYS A 307 -14.64 -9.55 30.63
N ARG A 308 -15.05 -9.14 29.43
CA ARG A 308 -14.57 -7.93 28.75
C ARG A 308 -15.61 -6.82 28.88
N SER A 309 -15.17 -5.60 29.10
CA SER A 309 -16.00 -4.39 28.95
C SER A 309 -16.44 -4.23 27.47
N ASP A 310 -17.39 -3.34 27.22
CA ASP A 310 -17.80 -3.04 25.84
C ASP A 310 -16.66 -2.45 25.02
N ASP A 311 -15.83 -1.61 25.62
CA ASP A 311 -14.65 -1.04 24.94
C ASP A 311 -13.61 -2.11 24.62
N GLU A 312 -13.27 -2.99 25.55
CA GLU A 312 -12.36 -4.11 25.32
C GLU A 312 -12.89 -5.09 24.28
N LEU A 313 -14.20 -5.32 24.26
CA LEU A 313 -14.83 -6.17 23.25
C LEU A 313 -14.80 -5.51 21.87
N SER A 314 -15.04 -4.21 21.81
CA SER A 314 -14.90 -3.43 20.58
C SER A 314 -13.46 -3.47 20.07
N GLU A 315 -12.48 -3.27 20.92
CA GLU A 315 -11.06 -3.36 20.56
C GLU A 315 -10.71 -4.75 20.02
N LEU A 316 -11.13 -5.82 20.71
CA LEU A 316 -10.94 -7.20 20.27
C LEU A 316 -11.53 -7.45 18.89
N MET A 317 -12.80 -7.07 18.68
CA MET A 317 -13.48 -7.32 17.42
C MET A 317 -12.90 -6.49 16.27
N ASN A 318 -12.41 -5.29 16.55
CA ASN A 318 -11.77 -4.43 15.55
C ASN A 318 -10.27 -4.74 15.34
N ASN A 319 -9.66 -5.63 16.13
CA ASN A 319 -8.26 -6.03 15.99
C ASN A 319 -8.07 -6.99 14.80
N ARG A 320 -8.34 -6.48 13.59
CA ARG A 320 -8.08 -7.24 12.35
C ARG A 320 -6.57 -7.32 12.11
N GLY A 321 -6.16 -8.27 11.29
CA GLY A 321 -4.74 -8.54 11.07
C GLY A 321 -3.93 -7.32 10.68
N CYS A 322 -4.49 -6.46 9.82
CA CYS A 322 -3.79 -5.26 9.35
C CYS A 322 -4.05 -4.00 10.21
N GLN A 323 -4.87 -4.08 11.25
CA GLN A 323 -4.95 -3.08 12.33
C GLN A 323 -4.11 -3.47 13.55
N CYS A 324 -3.39 -4.58 13.48
CA CYS A 324 -2.46 -5.03 14.49
C CYS A 324 -1.02 -4.89 13.96
N MET A 325 -0.32 -3.86 14.40
CA MET A 325 1.02 -3.51 13.91
C MET A 325 2.01 -4.67 14.02
N GLU A 326 1.98 -5.42 15.12
CA GLU A 326 2.82 -6.62 15.33
C GLU A 326 2.56 -7.69 14.25
N THR A 327 1.28 -8.04 14.07
CA THR A 327 0.87 -9.05 13.07
C THR A 327 1.26 -8.63 11.66
N LEU A 328 1.12 -7.36 11.37
CA LEU A 328 1.42 -6.79 10.05
C LEU A 328 2.92 -6.81 9.75
N VAL A 329 3.74 -6.38 10.70
CA VAL A 329 5.20 -6.41 10.59
C VAL A 329 5.70 -7.86 10.45
N ASP A 330 5.20 -8.78 11.29
CA ASP A 330 5.55 -10.20 11.21
C ASP A 330 5.23 -10.80 9.84
N ALA A 331 4.06 -10.46 9.28
CA ALA A 331 3.65 -10.96 7.97
C ALA A 331 4.58 -10.47 6.85
N PHE A 332 4.97 -9.20 6.86
CA PHE A 332 5.91 -8.67 5.86
C PHE A 332 7.32 -9.23 6.01
N GLU A 333 7.82 -9.38 7.23
CA GLU A 333 9.15 -9.93 7.50
C GLU A 333 9.25 -11.44 7.23
N SER A 334 8.13 -12.15 7.21
CA SER A 334 8.11 -13.59 6.92
C SER A 334 8.50 -13.92 5.47
N ILE A 335 8.49 -12.93 4.56
CA ILE A 335 8.82 -13.15 3.15
C ILE A 335 10.33 -13.03 2.93
N ALA A 336 10.97 -14.18 2.79
CA ALA A 336 12.42 -14.30 2.59
C ALA A 336 12.82 -14.72 1.16
N HIS A 337 11.89 -14.65 0.20
CA HIS A 337 12.08 -15.07 -1.19
C HIS A 337 11.69 -13.97 -2.16
N ASP A 338 12.00 -14.15 -3.43
CA ASP A 338 11.71 -13.19 -4.51
C ASP A 338 10.44 -13.53 -5.32
N LYS A 339 9.71 -14.59 -4.97
CA LYS A 339 8.44 -14.93 -5.62
C LYS A 339 7.46 -13.76 -5.52
N PRO A 340 6.66 -13.53 -6.57
CA PRO A 340 5.61 -12.54 -6.48
C PRO A 340 4.64 -12.92 -5.37
N THR A 341 4.33 -11.96 -4.50
CA THR A 341 3.55 -12.19 -3.29
C THR A 341 2.33 -11.28 -3.24
N MET A 342 1.16 -11.88 -3.01
CA MET A 342 -0.07 -11.15 -2.76
C MET A 342 -0.40 -11.20 -1.27
N PHE A 343 -0.58 -10.04 -0.67
CA PHE A 343 -1.06 -9.91 0.70
C PHE A 343 -2.55 -9.59 0.69
N LEU A 344 -3.35 -10.50 1.20
CA LEU A 344 -4.77 -10.28 1.45
C LEU A 344 -4.94 -9.67 2.85
N SER A 345 -4.97 -8.34 2.88
CA SER A 345 -4.82 -7.55 4.10
C SER A 345 -6.19 -7.13 4.63
N TYR A 346 -6.71 -7.87 5.63
CA TYR A 346 -8.00 -7.55 6.24
C TYR A 346 -7.91 -6.27 7.06
N THR A 347 -8.63 -5.26 6.62
CA THR A 347 -8.71 -3.94 7.24
C THR A 347 -10.15 -3.54 7.58
N ILE A 348 -10.30 -2.38 8.19
CA ILE A 348 -11.58 -1.73 8.47
C ILE A 348 -11.56 -0.36 7.78
N LYS A 349 -12.51 -0.13 6.88
CA LYS A 349 -12.65 1.18 6.22
C LYS A 349 -13.05 2.24 7.25
N GLY A 350 -12.27 3.31 7.32
CA GLY A 350 -12.46 4.34 8.33
C GLY A 350 -11.86 4.02 9.70
N TRP A 351 -11.02 2.99 9.82
CA TRP A 351 -10.42 2.59 11.09
C TRP A 351 -9.80 3.76 11.86
N GLY A 352 -9.97 3.77 13.19
CA GLY A 352 -9.47 4.82 14.07
C GLY A 352 -10.22 6.16 13.99
N THR A 353 -11.23 6.27 13.13
CA THR A 353 -12.06 7.47 12.98
C THR A 353 -13.52 7.23 13.33
N PRO A 354 -14.32 8.27 13.58
CA PRO A 354 -15.78 8.16 13.76
C PRO A 354 -16.53 7.58 12.56
N LEU A 355 -15.87 7.38 11.42
CA LEU A 355 -16.44 6.80 10.19
C LEU A 355 -16.20 5.29 10.07
N ALA A 356 -15.55 4.65 11.05
CA ALA A 356 -15.21 3.23 11.00
C ALA A 356 -16.46 2.36 10.77
N GLY A 357 -16.48 1.57 9.71
CA GLY A 357 -17.59 0.67 9.38
C GLY A 357 -18.88 1.34 8.92
N HIS A 358 -18.96 2.68 8.87
CA HIS A 358 -20.18 3.38 8.42
C HIS A 358 -20.49 3.05 6.96
N LYS A 359 -21.77 2.82 6.63
CA LYS A 359 -22.17 2.41 5.27
C LYS A 359 -21.82 3.43 4.18
N ASP A 360 -21.91 4.72 4.49
CA ASP A 360 -21.69 5.82 3.53
C ASP A 360 -20.30 6.46 3.68
N ASN A 361 -19.30 5.71 4.18
CA ASN A 361 -17.98 6.26 4.48
C ASN A 361 -17.08 6.45 3.24
N HIS A 362 -17.45 5.94 2.07
CA HIS A 362 -16.58 6.02 0.88
C HIS A 362 -16.29 7.47 0.48
N ALA A 363 -17.32 8.29 0.33
CA ALA A 363 -17.21 9.72 0.02
C ALA A 363 -17.59 10.62 1.22
N GLY A 364 -17.96 10.01 2.35
CA GLY A 364 -18.31 10.72 3.58
C GLY A 364 -17.11 11.44 4.17
N LEU A 365 -17.33 12.65 4.68
CA LEU A 365 -16.33 13.41 5.42
C LEU A 365 -16.79 13.59 6.85
N MET A 366 -15.85 13.53 7.80
CA MET A 366 -16.13 13.89 9.18
C MET A 366 -16.64 15.33 9.27
N THR A 367 -17.73 15.51 10.00
CA THR A 367 -18.21 16.84 10.37
C THR A 367 -17.19 17.52 11.29
N PRO A 368 -17.23 18.87 11.46
CA PRO A 368 -16.37 19.54 12.43
C PRO A 368 -16.44 18.95 13.84
N ALA A 369 -17.64 18.58 14.32
CA ALA A 369 -17.82 17.95 15.63
C ALA A 369 -17.16 16.55 15.71
N GLN A 370 -17.31 15.73 14.67
CA GLN A 370 -16.63 14.43 14.61
C GLN A 370 -15.12 14.60 14.52
N MET A 371 -14.64 15.62 13.82
CA MET A 371 -13.20 15.90 13.75
C MET A 371 -12.63 16.37 15.09
N GLU A 372 -13.42 17.08 15.90
CA GLU A 372 -13.03 17.46 17.24
C GLU A 372 -12.93 16.26 18.18
N ILE A 373 -13.89 15.34 18.12
CA ILE A 373 -13.84 14.06 18.87
C ILE A 373 -12.58 13.29 18.44
N PHE A 374 -12.34 13.18 17.15
CA PHE A 374 -11.17 12.47 16.61
C PHE A 374 -9.86 13.12 17.08
N ARG A 375 -9.74 14.46 17.04
CA ARG A 375 -8.59 15.20 17.56
C ARG A 375 -8.29 14.85 19.02
N ASN A 376 -9.33 14.85 19.86
CA ASN A 376 -9.19 14.56 21.28
C ASN A 376 -8.73 13.10 21.50
N ASN A 377 -9.26 12.15 20.72
CA ASN A 377 -8.89 10.74 20.82
C ASN A 377 -7.43 10.48 20.42
N VAL A 378 -6.90 11.19 19.42
CA VAL A 378 -5.49 11.08 19.02
C VAL A 378 -4.55 11.95 19.83
N GLY A 379 -5.07 12.83 20.70
CA GLY A 379 -4.30 13.65 21.63
C GLY A 379 -3.62 14.87 21.00
N VAL A 380 -4.17 15.42 19.92
CA VAL A 380 -3.65 16.65 19.30
C VAL A 380 -4.25 17.88 19.99
N GLU A 381 -3.41 18.77 20.47
CA GLU A 381 -3.83 20.03 21.10
C GLU A 381 -4.32 21.06 20.05
N ILE A 382 -5.21 21.94 20.48
CA ILE A 382 -5.69 23.06 19.65
C ILE A 382 -4.50 23.98 19.33
N GLY A 383 -4.35 24.30 18.06
CA GLY A 383 -3.24 25.11 17.53
C GLY A 383 -2.05 24.30 17.03
N ASN A 384 -1.98 23.01 17.38
CA ASN A 384 -0.90 22.09 16.99
C ASN A 384 -1.31 21.13 15.86
N GLU A 385 -2.42 21.41 15.18
CA GLU A 385 -3.02 20.48 14.20
C GLU A 385 -2.10 20.14 13.01
N TRP A 386 -1.17 21.02 12.70
CA TRP A 386 -0.19 20.85 11.62
C TRP A 386 1.21 20.53 12.11
N GLU A 387 1.40 20.46 13.44
CA GLU A 387 2.70 20.13 13.97
C GLU A 387 3.14 18.71 13.56
N LYS A 388 4.43 18.59 13.22
CA LYS A 388 5.00 17.33 12.72
C LYS A 388 4.76 16.16 13.68
N PHE A 389 4.76 16.43 14.98
CA PHE A 389 4.61 15.45 16.04
C PHE A 389 3.50 15.84 17.04
N GLY A 390 2.42 16.47 16.56
CA GLY A 390 1.37 17.03 17.41
C GLY A 390 0.67 16.03 18.34
N ALA A 391 0.58 14.76 17.94
CA ALA A 391 0.01 13.66 18.73
C ALA A 391 1.09 12.81 19.46
N ILE A 392 2.37 13.19 19.39
CA ILE A 392 3.47 12.36 19.90
C ILE A 392 4.12 13.00 21.12
N ALA A 393 4.11 12.29 22.24
CA ALA A 393 4.62 12.79 23.51
C ALA A 393 6.17 12.90 23.53
N ASP A 394 6.88 11.88 23.07
CA ASP A 394 8.36 11.90 23.01
C ASP A 394 8.84 12.16 21.58
N GLN A 395 8.82 13.44 21.22
CA GLN A 395 9.25 13.90 19.90
C GLN A 395 10.73 13.59 19.60
N LYS A 396 11.61 13.64 20.61
CA LYS A 396 13.05 13.36 20.44
C LYS A 396 13.29 11.89 20.13
N LYS A 397 12.61 10.99 20.85
CA LYS A 397 12.70 9.55 20.60
C LYS A 397 12.17 9.21 19.19
N THR A 398 11.05 9.81 18.82
CA THR A 398 10.46 9.61 17.50
C THR A 398 11.35 10.13 16.38
N GLN A 399 11.94 11.31 16.53
CA GLN A 399 12.89 11.82 15.54
C GLN A 399 14.11 10.90 15.40
N ALA A 400 14.69 10.46 16.54
CA ALA A 400 15.82 9.52 16.53
C ALA A 400 15.47 8.15 15.92
N PHE A 401 14.19 7.73 15.96
CA PHE A 401 13.70 6.57 15.25
C PHE A 401 13.63 6.85 13.73
N LEU A 402 13.02 7.95 13.33
CA LEU A 402 12.88 8.33 11.91
C LEU A 402 14.23 8.50 11.22
N ASP A 403 15.24 9.05 11.90
CA ASP A 403 16.60 9.23 11.37
C ASP A 403 17.28 7.89 11.00
N LYS A 404 16.77 6.77 11.52
CA LYS A 404 17.29 5.43 11.27
C LYS A 404 16.48 4.62 10.24
N VAL A 405 15.36 5.18 9.76
CA VAL A 405 14.51 4.46 8.82
C VAL A 405 15.27 4.20 7.51
N PRO A 406 15.47 2.92 7.12
CA PRO A 406 16.36 2.57 6.00
C PRO A 406 15.93 3.19 4.68
N PHE A 407 14.63 3.23 4.41
CA PHE A 407 14.05 3.75 3.17
C PHE A 407 14.43 5.21 2.90
N PHE A 408 14.59 6.01 3.95
CA PHE A 408 14.89 7.44 3.85
C PHE A 408 16.34 7.79 4.18
N SER A 409 17.15 6.82 4.63
CA SER A 409 18.46 7.07 5.24
C SER A 409 19.59 7.40 4.28
N LYS A 410 19.44 7.24 2.97
CA LYS A 410 20.52 7.30 1.99
C LYS A 410 20.27 8.28 0.84
N GLY A 411 19.99 9.55 1.13
CA GLY A 411 19.87 10.57 0.09
C GLY A 411 18.85 10.19 -1.01
N THR A 412 19.14 10.53 -2.25
CA THR A 412 18.23 10.17 -3.35
C THR A 412 18.23 8.67 -3.60
N ARG A 413 17.04 8.07 -3.61
CA ARG A 413 16.81 6.66 -3.97
C ARG A 413 16.83 6.44 -5.49
N ARG A 414 16.81 7.52 -6.27
CA ARG A 414 16.77 7.48 -7.73
C ARG A 414 18.17 7.42 -8.28
N TYR A 415 18.41 6.51 -9.21
CA TYR A 415 19.67 6.44 -9.92
C TYR A 415 19.63 7.40 -11.10
N GLU A 416 20.64 8.23 -11.21
CA GLU A 416 20.87 9.05 -12.39
C GLU A 416 21.63 8.23 -13.43
N ALA A 417 21.11 8.19 -14.65
CA ALA A 417 21.81 7.62 -15.79
C ALA A 417 22.37 8.75 -16.64
N GLU A 418 23.49 8.47 -17.34
CA GLU A 418 24.01 9.38 -18.35
C GLU A 418 22.93 9.67 -19.41
N ALA A 419 22.82 10.93 -19.82
CA ALA A 419 21.96 11.30 -20.92
C ALA A 419 22.37 10.54 -22.19
N VAL A 420 21.38 9.94 -22.84
CA VAL A 420 21.61 9.27 -24.12
C VAL A 420 21.53 10.33 -25.23
N PRO A 421 22.57 10.50 -26.06
CA PRO A 421 22.48 11.43 -27.17
C PRO A 421 21.38 11.02 -28.14
N VAL A 422 20.43 11.92 -28.38
CA VAL A 422 19.45 11.78 -29.45
C VAL A 422 20.08 12.31 -30.73
N GLY A 423 20.34 11.44 -31.67
CA GLY A 423 20.97 11.82 -32.93
C GLY A 423 20.07 12.70 -33.81
N GLU A 424 20.53 13.00 -35.00
CA GLU A 424 19.76 13.76 -35.98
C GLU A 424 18.44 13.09 -36.33
N HIS A 425 17.48 13.90 -36.75
CA HIS A 425 16.18 13.41 -37.18
C HIS A 425 16.27 12.41 -38.32
N VAL A 426 15.54 11.31 -38.23
CA VAL A 426 15.38 10.36 -39.33
C VAL A 426 14.57 11.01 -40.43
N LYS A 427 15.14 11.17 -41.62
CA LYS A 427 14.43 11.66 -42.81
C LYS A 427 13.61 10.52 -43.41
N LEU A 428 12.29 10.67 -43.43
CA LEU A 428 11.41 9.75 -44.11
C LEU A 428 11.38 10.12 -45.59
N THR A 429 11.65 9.14 -46.46
CA THR A 429 11.76 9.35 -47.92
C THR A 429 10.40 9.43 -48.59
N ASP A 430 9.40 8.77 -48.05
CA ASP A 430 8.05 8.73 -48.62
C ASP A 430 7.23 9.94 -48.19
N ARG A 431 6.69 10.66 -49.16
CA ARG A 431 5.87 11.85 -48.95
C ARG A 431 4.46 11.53 -48.37
N MET A 432 3.94 10.35 -48.69
CA MET A 432 2.65 9.86 -48.19
C MET A 432 2.80 8.46 -47.64
N GLN A 433 2.55 8.32 -46.36
CA GLN A 433 2.53 7.05 -45.66
C GLN A 433 1.66 7.18 -44.40
N SER A 434 1.20 6.06 -43.84
CA SER A 434 0.51 6.06 -42.55
C SER A 434 1.50 6.47 -41.43
N THR A 435 0.98 7.04 -40.34
CA THR A 435 1.78 7.34 -39.16
C THR A 435 2.45 6.10 -38.59
N GLN A 436 1.78 4.96 -38.62
CA GLN A 436 2.31 3.66 -38.18
C GLN A 436 3.51 3.23 -39.04
N ALA A 437 3.40 3.30 -40.38
CA ALA A 437 4.53 2.98 -41.27
C ALA A 437 5.69 3.95 -41.07
N GLY A 438 5.44 5.24 -40.91
CA GLY A 438 6.46 6.23 -40.61
C GLY A 438 7.16 5.96 -39.27
N PHE A 439 6.42 5.65 -38.24
CA PHE A 439 6.96 5.30 -36.93
C PHE A 439 7.83 4.03 -37.00
N GLY A 440 7.35 2.97 -37.66
CA GLY A 440 8.12 1.74 -37.88
C GLY A 440 9.46 1.99 -38.61
N LYS A 441 9.46 2.83 -39.66
CA LYS A 441 10.69 3.20 -40.38
C LYS A 441 11.67 3.98 -39.50
N ILE A 442 11.17 4.84 -38.61
CA ILE A 442 12.02 5.57 -37.64
C ILE A 442 12.67 4.59 -36.69
N LEU A 443 11.90 3.67 -36.10
CA LEU A 443 12.42 2.65 -35.18
C LEU A 443 13.43 1.73 -35.87
N ASP A 444 13.16 1.26 -37.07
CA ASP A 444 14.09 0.45 -37.87
C ASP A 444 15.41 1.22 -38.17
N SER A 445 15.29 2.49 -38.52
CA SER A 445 16.47 3.34 -38.73
C SER A 445 17.29 3.52 -37.44
N ILE A 446 16.65 3.69 -36.27
CA ILE A 446 17.34 3.79 -35.00
C ILE A 446 18.01 2.45 -34.67
N ALA A 447 17.31 1.35 -34.81
CA ALA A 447 17.83 0.02 -34.50
C ALA A 447 19.06 -0.34 -35.33
N LYS A 448 19.13 0.12 -36.57
CA LYS A 448 20.29 -0.08 -37.47
C LYS A 448 21.50 0.75 -37.12
N ARG A 449 21.39 1.74 -36.25
CA ARG A 449 22.53 2.59 -35.87
C ARG A 449 23.50 1.89 -34.92
N ASP A 450 23.08 0.88 -34.20
CA ASP A 450 23.87 0.16 -33.21
C ASP A 450 24.55 1.12 -32.18
N ASP A 451 23.78 2.11 -31.75
CA ASP A 451 24.24 3.14 -30.80
C ASP A 451 23.55 3.02 -29.43
N LYS A 452 24.00 3.81 -28.46
CA LYS A 452 23.43 3.83 -27.09
C LYS A 452 21.92 4.10 -27.08
N LEU A 453 21.37 4.80 -28.07
CA LEU A 453 19.96 5.06 -28.18
C LEU A 453 19.21 3.78 -28.59
N ALA A 454 19.72 3.07 -29.60
CA ALA A 454 19.15 1.80 -30.05
C ALA A 454 19.08 0.76 -28.93
N GLU A 455 20.16 0.65 -28.13
CA GLU A 455 20.23 -0.25 -26.98
C GLU A 455 19.20 0.06 -25.87
N ARG A 456 18.76 1.32 -25.76
CA ARG A 456 17.86 1.79 -24.68
C ARG A 456 16.41 1.84 -25.07
N ILE A 457 16.04 1.56 -26.33
CA ILE A 457 14.65 1.55 -26.78
C ILE A 457 14.08 0.15 -26.64
N ILE A 458 12.99 0.07 -25.88
CA ILE A 458 12.14 -1.12 -25.76
C ILE A 458 10.78 -0.74 -26.30
N THR A 459 10.28 -1.52 -27.24
CA THR A 459 8.94 -1.35 -27.79
C THR A 459 8.00 -2.44 -27.23
N THR A 460 6.80 -2.03 -26.88
CA THR A 460 5.71 -2.94 -26.51
C THR A 460 4.55 -2.73 -27.48
N SER A 461 3.92 -3.81 -27.91
CA SER A 461 2.73 -3.74 -28.77
C SER A 461 1.60 -4.51 -28.12
N PRO A 462 0.44 -3.87 -27.85
CA PRO A 462 -0.72 -4.55 -27.27
C PRO A 462 -1.49 -5.38 -28.31
N ASP A 463 -1.14 -5.26 -29.58
CA ASP A 463 -1.79 -5.93 -30.71
C ASP A 463 -0.75 -6.38 -31.73
N VAL A 464 -1.24 -6.98 -32.82
CA VAL A 464 -0.38 -7.50 -33.90
C VAL A 464 0.39 -6.35 -34.55
N THR A 465 1.72 -6.48 -34.56
CA THR A 465 2.59 -5.63 -35.39
C THR A 465 2.62 -6.17 -36.81
N VAL A 466 2.18 -5.37 -37.73
CA VAL A 466 2.23 -5.66 -39.17
C VAL A 466 3.53 -5.12 -39.77
#